data_2df606f98496ba484d76d5713dfeb2b7
#
_entry.id   2df606f98496ba484d76d5713dfeb2b7
#
_cell.length_a   1.000
_cell.length_b   1.000
_cell.length_c   1.000
_cell.angle_alpha   90.00
_cell.angle_beta   90.00
_cell.angle_gamma   90.00
#
_symmetry.space_group_name_H-M   'P 1'
#
loop_
_entity.id
_entity.type
_entity.pdbx_description
1 polymer ?
#
loop_
_entity_poly.entity_id
_entity_poly.type
_entity_poly.pdbx_seq_one_letter_code
_entity_poly.pdbx_strand_id
1 'polypeptide(L)'
;MRRAIFLCVLVAAGVSLLSGCATTIEGDSATTSTSPASTTTTIPRGTVPELFAAILSLGSGLGNDIASGEMQTARAKLADIRATWQAITPQIADLGKDVNDDLQRLVNLYSSAVERKRPADADKATRFLDLAIEPIITAG
;
A
#
# COMPACT_ATOMS: atom_id res chain seq x y z
N MET A 1 -43.49 -8.68 20.75
CA MET A 1 -44.64 -7.96 20.14
C MET A 1 -44.13 -6.74 19.40
N ARG A 2 -44.69 -6.51 18.17
CA ARG A 2 -44.43 -5.39 17.21
C ARG A 2 -43.12 -5.51 16.43
N ARG A 3 -43.12 -6.14 15.36
CA ARG A 3 -43.43 -6.02 13.91
C ARG A 3 -43.54 -4.56 13.45
N ALA A 4 -42.53 -4.10 12.69
CA ALA A 4 -42.72 -3.03 11.71
C ALA A 4 -41.92 -3.37 10.47
N ILE A 5 -42.62 -3.83 9.53
CA ILE A 5 -42.40 -3.97 8.09
C ILE A 5 -42.29 -2.55 7.51
N PHE A 6 -41.21 -2.24 6.78
CA PHE A 6 -41.26 -1.17 5.79
C PHE A 6 -40.76 -1.70 4.47
N LEU A 7 -41.72 -1.80 3.61
CA LEU A 7 -41.70 -2.15 2.19
C LEU A 7 -41.54 -0.85 1.36
N CYS A 8 -41.10 -1.04 0.11
CA CYS A 8 -41.10 -0.08 -1.01
C CYS A 8 -39.86 0.84 -1.12
N VAL A 9 -39.27 1.05 -2.29
CA VAL A 9 -39.79 1.21 -3.64
C VAL A 9 -38.66 0.94 -4.66
N LEU A 10 -39.03 0.19 -5.69
CA LEU A 10 -38.38 0.09 -7.00
C LEU A 10 -38.46 1.44 -7.72
N VAL A 11 -37.39 1.92 -8.30
CA VAL A 11 -37.46 2.80 -9.47
C VAL A 11 -36.42 2.37 -10.50
N ALA A 12 -36.95 2.18 -11.68
CA ALA A 12 -36.33 1.64 -12.88
C ALA A 12 -35.60 2.70 -13.71
N ALA A 13 -34.74 2.19 -14.56
CA ALA A 13 -34.45 2.59 -15.94
C ALA A 13 -33.82 3.97 -16.22
N GLY A 14 -32.65 3.91 -16.86
CA GLY A 14 -32.05 5.01 -17.60
C GLY A 14 -30.94 4.53 -18.50
N VAL A 15 -31.28 3.81 -19.56
CA VAL A 15 -30.36 3.51 -20.68
C VAL A 15 -30.19 4.81 -21.48
N SER A 16 -28.96 5.34 -21.55
CA SER A 16 -28.62 6.38 -22.52
C SER A 16 -27.37 5.93 -23.31
N LEU A 17 -27.69 5.38 -24.47
CA LEU A 17 -26.78 5.22 -25.60
C LEU A 17 -26.53 6.60 -26.22
N LEU A 18 -25.33 7.12 -26.18
CA LEU A 18 -24.90 8.24 -26.99
C LEU A 18 -23.70 7.79 -27.82
N SER A 19 -24.02 7.34 -29.04
CA SER A 19 -23.09 7.29 -30.17
C SER A 19 -22.73 8.72 -30.55
N GLY A 20 -21.50 9.11 -30.45
CA GLY A 20 -20.96 10.38 -30.89
C GLY A 20 -19.86 10.16 -31.92
N CYS A 21 -20.14 10.53 -33.14
CA CYS A 21 -19.33 10.42 -34.35
C CYS A 21 -17.97 11.12 -34.23
N ALA A 22 -17.01 10.53 -34.91
CA ALA A 22 -15.74 11.09 -35.28
C ALA A 22 -15.90 12.43 -36.02
N THR A 23 -15.16 13.46 -35.58
CA THR A 23 -14.88 14.63 -36.39
C THR A 23 -13.37 14.81 -36.42
N THR A 24 -12.80 14.56 -37.59
CA THR A 24 -11.42 14.88 -37.94
C THR A 24 -11.32 16.41 -38.00
N ILE A 25 -10.49 17.00 -37.13
CA ILE A 25 -10.00 18.36 -37.31
C ILE A 25 -8.49 18.28 -37.25
N GLU A 26 -7.86 18.47 -38.40
CA GLU A 26 -6.46 18.80 -38.49
C GLU A 26 -6.28 20.20 -37.87
N GLY A 27 -5.55 20.26 -36.77
CA GLY A 27 -5.19 21.48 -36.08
C GLY A 27 -3.96 21.18 -35.26
N ASP A 28 -2.82 21.62 -35.77
CA ASP A 28 -1.53 21.65 -35.14
C ASP A 28 -1.64 22.20 -33.71
N SER A 29 -1.49 21.35 -32.72
CA SER A 29 -1.37 21.75 -31.31
C SER A 29 -0.59 20.70 -30.56
N ALA A 30 0.54 21.11 -30.03
CA ALA A 30 1.46 20.36 -29.21
C ALA A 30 0.74 19.41 -28.26
N THR A 31 0.78 18.13 -28.57
CA THR A 31 0.32 17.06 -27.70
C THR A 31 1.28 16.96 -26.53
N THR A 32 0.95 17.60 -25.42
CA THR A 32 1.57 17.25 -24.14
C THR A 32 1.17 15.83 -23.84
N SER A 33 1.97 14.89 -24.29
CA SER A 33 1.87 13.49 -23.93
C SER A 33 2.18 13.38 -22.44
N THR A 34 1.14 13.39 -21.63
CA THR A 34 1.26 12.99 -20.22
C THR A 34 1.46 11.47 -20.26
N SER A 35 2.71 11.08 -20.46
CA SER A 35 3.16 9.70 -20.26
C SER A 35 2.78 9.33 -18.82
N PRO A 36 2.03 8.23 -18.59
CA PRO A 36 1.86 7.74 -17.25
C PRO A 36 3.28 7.51 -16.71
N ALA A 37 3.61 8.21 -15.62
CA ALA A 37 4.88 8.00 -14.94
C ALA A 37 4.98 6.51 -14.61
N SER A 38 5.81 5.81 -15.35
CA SER A 38 6.22 4.45 -15.00
C SER A 38 6.95 4.59 -13.67
N THR A 39 6.27 4.28 -12.58
CA THR A 39 6.88 4.13 -11.26
C THR A 39 7.83 2.94 -11.37
N THR A 40 9.05 3.20 -11.81
CA THR A 40 10.14 2.24 -11.71
C THR A 40 10.43 2.11 -10.22
N THR A 41 9.85 1.10 -9.58
CA THR A 41 10.17 0.78 -8.18
C THR A 41 11.63 0.36 -8.15
N THR A 42 12.51 1.30 -7.87
CA THR A 42 13.93 1.03 -7.67
C THR A 42 14.07 0.30 -6.34
N ILE A 43 14.61 -0.93 -6.36
CA ILE A 43 14.88 -1.68 -5.13
C ILE A 43 15.89 -0.87 -4.30
N PRO A 44 15.54 -0.44 -3.07
CA PRO A 44 16.42 0.33 -2.22
C PRO A 44 17.71 -0.45 -1.91
N ARG A 45 18.81 0.29 -1.71
CA ARG A 45 20.11 -0.28 -1.31
C ARG A 45 20.51 0.32 0.03
N GLY A 46 21.10 -0.49 0.87
CA GLY A 46 21.56 -0.07 2.20
C GLY A 46 21.89 -1.24 3.08
N THR A 47 22.36 -0.96 4.27
CA THR A 47 22.56 -1.94 5.34
C THR A 47 21.22 -2.37 5.93
N VAL A 48 21.20 -3.52 6.58
CA VAL A 48 19.99 -4.06 7.24
C VAL A 48 19.35 -3.03 8.19
N PRO A 49 20.08 -2.36 9.09
CA PRO A 49 19.51 -1.33 9.96
C PRO A 49 18.88 -0.15 9.20
N GLU A 50 19.55 0.35 8.14
CA GLU A 50 19.05 1.47 7.34
C GLU A 50 17.74 1.10 6.61
N LEU A 51 17.68 -0.10 6.06
CA LEU A 51 16.50 -0.58 5.35
C LEU A 51 15.32 -0.82 6.31
N PHE A 52 15.56 -1.35 7.51
CA PHE A 52 14.50 -1.45 8.53
C PHE A 52 14.02 -0.08 8.99
N ALA A 53 14.94 0.88 9.21
CA ALA A 53 14.55 2.26 9.56
C ALA A 53 13.68 2.90 8.47
N ALA A 54 13.95 2.61 7.19
CA ALA A 54 13.13 3.06 6.08
C ALA A 54 11.71 2.45 6.14
N ILE A 55 11.57 1.14 6.40
CA ILE A 55 10.26 0.50 6.58
C ILE A 55 9.50 1.11 7.75
N LEU A 56 10.14 1.32 8.90
CA LEU A 56 9.50 1.93 10.07
C LEU A 56 9.03 3.36 9.77
N SER A 57 9.83 4.15 9.06
CA SER A 57 9.48 5.51 8.65
C SER A 57 8.26 5.52 7.72
N LEU A 58 8.22 4.65 6.73
CA LEU A 58 7.07 4.49 5.82
C LEU A 58 5.82 4.01 6.58
N GLY A 59 6.00 3.04 7.47
CA GLY A 59 4.93 2.45 8.28
C GLY A 59 4.28 3.44 9.25
N SER A 60 5.08 4.35 9.84
CA SER A 60 4.59 5.33 10.82
C SER A 60 3.55 6.31 10.26
N GLY A 61 3.60 6.61 8.95
CA GLY A 61 2.62 7.47 8.29
C GLY A 61 1.48 6.72 7.61
N LEU A 62 1.59 5.40 7.48
CA LEU A 62 0.65 4.59 6.71
C LEU A 62 -0.75 4.55 7.35
N GLY A 63 -0.82 4.46 8.67
CA GLY A 63 -2.08 4.48 9.42
C GLY A 63 -2.85 5.77 9.20
N ASN A 64 -2.17 6.92 9.23
CA ASN A 64 -2.78 8.23 8.99
C ASN A 64 -3.32 8.36 7.56
N ASP A 65 -2.55 7.92 6.55
CA ASP A 65 -3.00 7.96 5.15
C ASP A 65 -4.28 7.13 4.94
N ILE A 66 -4.33 5.94 5.57
CA ILE A 66 -5.53 5.08 5.54
C ILE A 66 -6.71 5.76 6.23
N ALA A 67 -6.50 6.35 7.41
CA ALA A 67 -7.55 7.02 8.19
C ALA A 67 -8.10 8.26 7.48
N SER A 68 -7.25 9.02 6.78
CA SER A 68 -7.62 10.20 5.99
C SER A 68 -8.24 9.86 4.64
N GLY A 69 -8.24 8.57 4.26
CA GLY A 69 -8.74 8.13 2.95
C GLY A 69 -7.76 8.35 1.79
N GLU A 70 -6.51 8.72 2.06
CA GLU A 70 -5.46 8.92 1.06
C GLU A 70 -4.91 7.59 0.54
N MET A 71 -5.80 6.78 -0.02
CA MET A 71 -5.48 5.40 -0.39
C MET A 71 -4.43 5.28 -1.49
N GLN A 72 -4.26 6.28 -2.34
CA GLN A 72 -3.21 6.27 -3.36
C GLN A 72 -1.83 6.41 -2.69
N THR A 73 -1.69 7.35 -1.77
CA THR A 73 -0.47 7.55 -0.96
C THR A 73 -0.16 6.30 -0.14
N ALA A 74 -1.18 5.72 0.52
CA ALA A 74 -1.02 4.50 1.30
C ALA A 74 -0.53 3.31 0.44
N ARG A 75 -1.04 3.17 -0.79
CA ARG A 75 -0.57 2.12 -1.72
C ARG A 75 0.85 2.35 -2.19
N ALA A 76 1.25 3.60 -2.45
CA ALA A 76 2.61 3.94 -2.83
C ALA A 76 3.59 3.59 -1.69
N LYS A 77 3.32 4.02 -0.45
CA LYS A 77 4.12 3.64 0.73
C LYS A 77 4.20 2.12 0.92
N LEU A 78 3.11 1.40 0.71
CA LEU A 78 3.11 -0.07 0.78
C LEU A 78 4.02 -0.68 -0.30
N ALA A 79 4.03 -0.13 -1.51
CA ALA A 79 4.92 -0.59 -2.57
C ALA A 79 6.39 -0.40 -2.18
N ASP A 80 6.72 0.75 -1.59
CA ASP A 80 8.07 1.05 -1.11
C ASP A 80 8.48 0.14 0.07
N ILE A 81 7.56 -0.14 1.01
CA ILE A 81 7.78 -1.11 2.10
C ILE A 81 8.11 -2.49 1.51
N ARG A 82 7.36 -2.95 0.53
CA ARG A 82 7.59 -4.25 -0.12
C ARG A 82 8.92 -4.30 -0.86
N ALA A 83 9.28 -3.23 -1.58
CA ALA A 83 10.56 -3.14 -2.29
C ALA A 83 11.74 -3.15 -1.31
N THR A 84 11.62 -2.42 -0.19
CA THR A 84 12.64 -2.40 0.88
C THR A 84 12.76 -3.77 1.54
N TRP A 85 11.65 -4.44 1.79
CA TRP A 85 11.65 -5.81 2.32
C TRP A 85 12.36 -6.80 1.38
N GLN A 86 12.14 -6.70 0.07
CA GLN A 86 12.85 -7.52 -0.92
C GLN A 86 14.37 -7.30 -0.88
N ALA A 87 14.83 -6.08 -0.58
CA ALA A 87 16.25 -5.77 -0.42
C ALA A 87 16.83 -6.34 0.88
N ILE A 88 16.04 -6.42 1.95
CA ILE A 88 16.44 -6.96 3.26
C ILE A 88 16.54 -8.48 3.24
N THR A 89 15.56 -9.16 2.65
CA THR A 89 15.39 -10.62 2.72
C THR A 89 16.67 -11.42 2.47
N PRO A 90 17.48 -11.16 1.43
CA PRO A 90 18.73 -11.89 1.21
C PRO A 90 19.81 -11.59 2.26
N GLN A 91 19.75 -10.43 2.92
CA GLN A 91 20.75 -10.02 3.91
C GLN A 91 20.51 -10.64 5.29
N ILE A 92 19.29 -11.09 5.57
CA ILE A 92 18.87 -11.70 6.84
C ILE A 92 18.62 -13.21 6.73
N ALA A 93 18.97 -13.82 5.60
CA ALA A 93 18.73 -15.25 5.37
C ALA A 93 19.32 -16.16 6.47
N ASP A 94 20.46 -15.76 7.05
CA ASP A 94 21.18 -16.52 8.08
C ASP A 94 20.55 -16.42 9.49
N LEU A 95 19.57 -15.54 9.70
CA LEU A 95 18.87 -15.41 10.99
C LEU A 95 17.97 -16.60 11.34
N GLY A 96 17.80 -17.51 10.38
CA GLY A 96 16.93 -18.68 10.53
C GLY A 96 15.52 -18.44 10.02
N LYS A 97 14.88 -19.57 9.70
CA LYS A 97 13.56 -19.56 9.02
C LYS A 97 12.47 -18.93 9.88
N ASP A 98 12.44 -19.22 11.17
CA ASP A 98 11.36 -18.76 12.05
C ASP A 98 11.36 -17.23 12.19
N VAL A 99 12.54 -16.62 12.33
CA VAL A 99 12.70 -15.16 12.39
C VAL A 99 12.26 -14.52 11.08
N ASN A 100 12.69 -15.08 9.95
CA ASN A 100 12.32 -14.59 8.63
C ASN A 100 10.80 -14.68 8.39
N ASP A 101 10.16 -15.79 8.79
CA ASP A 101 8.72 -15.98 8.67
C ASP A 101 7.94 -14.97 9.54
N ASP A 102 8.41 -14.68 10.75
CA ASP A 102 7.77 -13.71 11.65
C ASP A 102 7.87 -12.28 11.09
N LEU A 103 9.05 -11.87 10.63
CA LEU A 103 9.24 -10.58 9.97
C LEU A 103 8.37 -10.47 8.70
N GLN A 104 8.30 -11.52 7.90
CA GLN A 104 7.43 -11.55 6.71
C GLN A 104 5.95 -11.37 7.08
N ARG A 105 5.49 -11.97 8.20
CA ARG A 105 4.10 -11.78 8.67
C ARG A 105 3.83 -10.33 9.03
N LEU A 106 4.79 -9.62 9.65
CA LEU A 106 4.66 -8.20 9.98
C LEU A 106 4.58 -7.34 8.71
N VAL A 107 5.38 -7.63 7.69
CA VAL A 107 5.29 -6.94 6.39
C VAL A 107 3.94 -7.22 5.72
N ASN A 108 3.43 -8.45 5.79
CA ASN A 108 2.11 -8.80 5.27
C ASN A 108 0.97 -8.11 6.03
N LEU A 109 1.17 -7.74 7.30
CA LEU A 109 0.17 -6.99 8.06
C LEU A 109 -0.03 -5.58 7.50
N TYR A 110 1.02 -4.90 7.01
CA TYR A 110 0.87 -3.63 6.28
C TYR A 110 0.00 -3.79 5.03
N SER A 111 0.20 -4.89 4.28
CA SER A 111 -0.63 -5.19 3.10
C SER A 111 -2.10 -5.32 3.48
N SER A 112 -2.39 -6.11 4.53
CA SER A 112 -3.74 -6.30 5.04
C SER A 112 -4.37 -4.99 5.54
N ALA A 113 -3.57 -4.12 6.18
CA ALA A 113 -4.03 -2.81 6.65
C ALA A 113 -4.51 -1.92 5.49
N VAL A 114 -3.74 -1.85 4.41
CA VAL A 114 -4.10 -1.05 3.22
C VAL A 114 -5.30 -1.65 2.49
N GLU A 115 -5.30 -2.97 2.24
CA GLU A 115 -6.36 -3.67 1.51
C GLU A 115 -7.71 -3.59 2.23
N ARG A 116 -7.70 -3.73 3.55
CA ARG A 116 -8.89 -3.72 4.40
C ARG A 116 -9.23 -2.35 4.97
N LYS A 117 -8.45 -1.32 4.64
CA LYS A 117 -8.59 0.05 5.15
C LYS A 117 -8.62 0.10 6.69
N ARG A 118 -7.66 -0.55 7.33
CA ARG A 118 -7.57 -0.69 8.79
C ARG A 118 -6.32 0.02 9.34
N PRO A 119 -6.40 1.32 9.68
CA PRO A 119 -5.25 2.10 10.14
C PRO A 119 -4.57 1.49 11.37
N ALA A 120 -5.35 0.98 12.33
CA ALA A 120 -4.81 0.36 13.54
C ALA A 120 -3.94 -0.89 13.27
N ASP A 121 -4.18 -1.61 12.16
CA ASP A 121 -3.34 -2.75 11.78
C ASP A 121 -1.97 -2.27 11.25
N ALA A 122 -1.91 -1.11 10.58
CA ALA A 122 -0.65 -0.50 10.14
C ALA A 122 0.19 -0.05 11.34
N ASP A 123 -0.41 0.63 12.30
CA ASP A 123 0.25 1.06 13.54
C ASP A 123 0.75 -0.13 14.35
N LYS A 124 -0.03 -1.20 14.41
CA LYS A 124 0.33 -2.45 15.07
C LYS A 124 1.54 -3.11 14.38
N ALA A 125 1.53 -3.16 13.05
CA ALA A 125 2.65 -3.71 12.27
C ALA A 125 3.94 -2.95 12.56
N THR A 126 3.90 -1.61 12.55
CA THR A 126 5.05 -0.76 12.84
C THR A 126 5.64 -1.02 14.23
N ARG A 127 4.79 -1.07 15.28
CA ARG A 127 5.25 -1.32 16.65
C ARG A 127 5.87 -2.70 16.82
N PHE A 128 5.26 -3.73 16.24
CA PHE A 128 5.78 -5.08 16.36
C PHE A 128 7.05 -5.27 15.54
N LEU A 129 7.15 -4.63 14.38
CA LEU A 129 8.37 -4.65 13.60
C LEU A 129 9.51 -3.99 14.36
N ASP A 130 9.29 -2.82 14.96
CA ASP A 130 10.27 -2.10 15.76
C ASP A 130 10.84 -2.98 16.90
N LEU A 131 9.96 -3.64 17.63
CA LEU A 131 10.36 -4.58 18.70
C LEU A 131 11.10 -5.81 18.19
N ALA A 132 10.70 -6.33 17.02
CA ALA A 132 11.27 -7.56 16.46
C ALA A 132 12.66 -7.34 15.87
N ILE A 133 12.98 -6.14 15.39
CA ILE A 133 14.26 -5.85 14.75
C ILE A 133 15.34 -5.38 15.74
N GLU A 134 14.97 -4.92 16.94
CA GLU A 134 15.92 -4.43 17.96
C GLU A 134 17.06 -5.43 18.24
N PRO A 135 16.81 -6.73 18.49
CA PRO A 135 17.87 -7.70 18.70
C PRO A 135 18.72 -7.97 17.45
N ILE A 136 18.15 -7.80 16.25
CA ILE A 136 18.86 -8.02 14.98
C ILE A 136 19.86 -6.89 14.73
N ILE A 137 19.47 -5.65 15.03
CA ILE A 137 20.31 -4.47 14.81
C ILE A 137 21.41 -4.37 15.84
N THR A 138 21.17 -4.81 17.07
CA THR A 138 22.14 -4.73 18.16
C THR A 138 23.16 -5.87 18.15
N ALA A 139 22.89 -6.97 17.45
CA ALA A 139 23.78 -8.13 17.36
C ALA A 139 24.83 -8.03 16.23
N GLY A 140 24.69 -7.08 15.30
CA GLY A 140 25.58 -6.85 14.16
C GLY A 140 26.49 -5.66 14.38
#